data_5be7946b922efde6874e2897094d6910
#
_entry.id   5be7946b922efde6874e2897094d6910
#
_cell.length_a   1.000
_cell.length_b   1.000
_cell.length_c   1.000
_cell.angle_alpha   90.00
_cell.angle_beta   90.00
_cell.angle_gamma   90.00
#
_symmetry.space_group_name_H-M   'P 1'
#
loop_
_entity.id
_entity.type
_entity.pdbx_description
1 polymer ?
#
loop_
_entity_poly.entity_id
_entity_poly.type
_entity_poly.pdbx_seq_one_letter_code
_entity_poly.pdbx_strand_id
1 'polypeptide(L)'
;MFDPGLRNFLLGITVILFLALVASSVLYRVYRTKPLLKPDFPDSRFAATWCSGQADRNVLARLVGAKDFLWIIVTRDHLHVSPHFPFNLLFFAEVFGWDHRVPGKAMIEFREAPHASQEPGVLIRYRHATGDEELLKLQVSNVRGLMKALTDIRSQ
;
A
#
# COMPACT_ATOMS: atom_id res chain seq x y z
N MET A 1 -22.66 -27.96 23.25
CA MET A 1 -22.48 -28.61 21.91
C MET A 1 -23.48 -27.96 20.99
N PHE A 2 -23.01 -27.19 19.99
CA PHE A 2 -23.93 -26.48 19.09
C PHE A 2 -24.64 -27.46 18.16
N ASP A 3 -25.93 -27.22 17.93
CA ASP A 3 -26.74 -27.96 16.96
C ASP A 3 -26.04 -27.89 15.58
N PRO A 4 -25.85 -29.07 14.90
CA PRO A 4 -25.24 -29.09 13.56
C PRO A 4 -25.98 -28.25 12.53
N GLY A 5 -27.30 -28.12 12.63
CA GLY A 5 -28.12 -27.28 11.77
C GLY A 5 -27.79 -25.78 11.94
N LEU A 6 -27.70 -25.30 13.18
CA LEU A 6 -27.36 -23.93 13.50
C LEU A 6 -25.95 -23.60 13.05
N ARG A 7 -25.00 -24.52 13.23
CA ARG A 7 -23.61 -24.33 12.76
C ARG A 7 -23.54 -24.15 11.24
N ASN A 8 -24.22 -25.02 10.49
CA ASN A 8 -24.21 -24.94 9.02
C ASN A 8 -24.90 -23.67 8.51
N PHE A 9 -25.99 -23.26 9.18
CA PHE A 9 -26.68 -22.00 8.87
C PHE A 9 -25.79 -20.79 9.10
N LEU A 10 -25.10 -20.68 10.25
CA LEU A 10 -24.17 -19.61 10.56
C LEU A 10 -23.00 -19.59 9.57
N LEU A 11 -22.47 -20.75 9.22
CA LEU A 11 -21.39 -20.86 8.23
C LEU A 11 -21.84 -20.39 6.85
N GLY A 12 -23.06 -20.73 6.43
CA GLY A 12 -23.65 -20.26 5.17
C GLY A 12 -23.79 -18.73 5.14
N ILE A 13 -24.31 -18.14 6.21
CA ILE A 13 -24.41 -16.66 6.32
C ILE A 13 -23.02 -16.02 6.26
N THR A 14 -22.04 -16.56 6.98
CA THR A 14 -20.68 -16.02 6.99
C THR A 14 -20.06 -16.03 5.59
N VAL A 15 -20.23 -17.11 4.84
CA VAL A 15 -19.75 -17.21 3.45
C VAL A 15 -20.41 -16.17 2.54
N ILE A 16 -21.76 -16.04 2.65
CA ILE A 16 -22.49 -15.05 1.85
C ILE A 16 -22.03 -13.62 2.16
N LEU A 17 -21.88 -13.26 3.43
CA LEU A 17 -21.40 -11.94 3.85
C LEU A 17 -19.98 -11.69 3.37
N PHE A 18 -19.11 -12.69 3.44
CA PHE A 18 -17.74 -12.58 2.93
C PHE A 18 -17.73 -12.35 1.41
N LEU A 19 -18.51 -13.11 0.64
CA LEU A 19 -18.62 -12.93 -0.81
C LEU A 19 -19.19 -11.56 -1.17
N ALA A 20 -20.19 -11.08 -0.45
CA ALA A 20 -20.75 -9.75 -0.64
C ALA A 20 -19.72 -8.64 -0.36
N LEU A 21 -18.90 -8.80 0.68
CA LEU A 21 -17.83 -7.87 1.02
C LEU A 21 -16.75 -7.85 -0.06
N VAL A 22 -16.33 -9.01 -0.56
CA VAL A 22 -15.37 -9.12 -1.67
C VAL A 22 -15.92 -8.45 -2.93
N ALA A 23 -17.16 -8.78 -3.32
CA ALA A 23 -17.79 -8.20 -4.50
C ALA A 23 -17.89 -6.67 -4.38
N SER A 24 -18.31 -6.15 -3.23
CA SER A 24 -18.38 -4.71 -2.96
C SER A 24 -17.02 -4.03 -3.08
N SER A 25 -15.96 -4.68 -2.57
CA SER A 25 -14.60 -4.17 -2.66
C SER A 25 -14.09 -4.12 -4.11
N VAL A 26 -14.36 -5.16 -4.89
CA VAL A 26 -14.01 -5.21 -6.31
C VAL A 26 -14.75 -4.11 -7.08
N LEU A 27 -16.06 -3.98 -6.89
CA LEU A 27 -16.88 -2.95 -7.53
C LEU A 27 -16.39 -1.54 -7.16
N TYR A 28 -16.07 -1.30 -5.90
CA TYR A 28 -15.51 -0.02 -5.45
C TYR A 28 -14.20 0.30 -6.17
N ARG A 29 -13.29 -0.67 -6.29
CA ARG A 29 -12.00 -0.48 -6.99
C ARG A 29 -12.19 -0.21 -8.47
N VAL A 30 -13.07 -0.96 -9.14
CA VAL A 30 -13.42 -0.72 -10.56
C VAL A 30 -14.00 0.68 -10.73
N TYR A 31 -14.93 1.09 -9.87
CA TYR A 31 -15.52 2.43 -9.90
C TYR A 31 -14.48 3.54 -9.70
N ARG A 32 -13.51 3.31 -8.81
CA ARG A 32 -12.41 4.25 -8.53
C ARG A 32 -11.23 4.12 -9.49
N THR A 33 -11.33 3.30 -10.53
CA THR A 33 -10.23 3.03 -11.48
C THR A 33 -8.92 2.59 -10.82
N LYS A 34 -9.03 1.95 -9.64
CA LYS A 34 -7.87 1.40 -8.92
C LYS A 34 -7.52 0.02 -9.46
N PRO A 35 -6.25 -0.27 -9.75
CA PRO A 35 -5.87 -1.58 -10.27
C PRO A 35 -6.08 -2.68 -9.23
N LEU A 36 -6.63 -3.81 -9.65
CA LEU A 36 -6.73 -5.04 -8.83
C LEU A 36 -5.43 -5.83 -8.84
N LEU A 37 -4.74 -5.81 -9.96
CA LEU A 37 -3.41 -6.43 -10.12
C LEU A 37 -2.35 -5.34 -10.22
N LYS A 38 -1.10 -5.72 -9.99
CA LYS A 38 0.03 -4.81 -10.20
C LYS A 38 -0.02 -4.30 -11.64
N PRO A 39 -0.16 -2.97 -11.85
CA PRO A 39 -0.14 -2.43 -13.19
C PRO A 39 1.26 -2.56 -13.80
N ASP A 40 1.30 -2.79 -15.08
CA ASP A 40 2.55 -2.71 -15.84
C ASP A 40 2.83 -1.25 -16.21
N PHE A 41 3.96 -0.74 -15.74
CA PHE A 41 4.43 0.60 -16.09
C PHE A 41 5.72 0.45 -16.90
N PRO A 42 5.65 0.49 -18.24
CA PRO A 42 6.85 0.32 -19.09
C PRO A 42 7.91 1.38 -18.81
N ASP A 43 7.50 2.58 -18.37
CA ASP A 43 8.38 3.70 -18.05
C ASP A 43 8.81 3.72 -16.56
N SER A 44 8.70 2.60 -15.85
CA SER A 44 9.11 2.56 -14.45
C SER A 44 10.63 2.68 -14.30
N ARG A 45 11.07 3.63 -13.47
CA ARG A 45 12.49 3.82 -13.11
C ARG A 45 12.96 2.88 -12.00
N PHE A 46 12.00 2.43 -11.21
CA PHE A 46 12.21 1.48 -10.13
C PHE A 46 10.94 0.65 -9.93
N ALA A 47 11.12 -0.63 -9.70
CA ALA A 47 10.02 -1.52 -9.32
C ALA A 47 10.53 -2.54 -8.30
N ALA A 48 9.78 -2.72 -7.23
CA ALA A 48 10.01 -3.74 -6.23
C ALA A 48 8.69 -4.38 -5.80
N THR A 49 8.74 -5.63 -5.45
CA THR A 49 7.59 -6.43 -5.00
C THR A 49 7.95 -7.11 -3.69
N TRP A 50 6.92 -7.50 -2.94
CA TRP A 50 7.08 -8.15 -1.63
C TRP A 50 7.82 -7.25 -0.65
N CYS A 51 7.48 -5.97 -0.68
CA CYS A 51 8.03 -4.96 0.21
C CYS A 51 7.16 -4.81 1.46
N SER A 52 7.77 -4.32 2.52
CA SER A 52 7.07 -3.94 3.75
C SER A 52 6.92 -2.42 3.82
N GLY A 53 5.92 -1.94 4.54
CA GLY A 53 5.73 -0.51 4.70
C GLY A 53 4.81 -0.15 5.85
N GLN A 54 4.89 1.10 6.27
CA GLN A 54 4.06 1.67 7.33
C GLN A 54 3.81 3.14 7.04
N ALA A 55 2.55 3.55 7.15
CA ALA A 55 2.14 4.94 6.98
C ALA A 55 1.72 5.54 8.32
N ASP A 56 1.95 6.84 8.50
CA ASP A 56 1.59 7.58 9.71
C ASP A 56 0.25 8.34 9.55
N ARG A 57 -0.66 7.79 8.76
CA ARG A 57 -1.91 8.43 8.42
C ARG A 57 -2.95 8.40 9.55
N ASN A 58 -3.04 7.28 10.24
CA ASN A 58 -3.97 7.08 11.35
C ASN A 58 -3.41 6.07 12.36
N VAL A 59 -4.07 5.95 13.51
CA VAL A 59 -3.63 5.06 14.59
C VAL A 59 -3.52 3.60 14.12
N LEU A 60 -4.47 3.12 13.28
CA LEU A 60 -4.44 1.77 12.74
C LEU A 60 -3.27 1.57 11.77
N ALA A 61 -3.01 2.53 10.89
CA ALA A 61 -1.87 2.48 9.97
C ALA A 61 -0.52 2.48 10.71
N ARG A 62 -0.43 3.17 11.85
CA ARG A 62 0.76 3.16 12.72
C ARG A 62 0.96 1.82 13.41
N LEU A 63 -0.13 1.16 13.83
CA LEU A 63 -0.05 -0.11 14.57
C LEU A 63 0.11 -1.31 13.65
N VAL A 64 -0.49 -1.26 12.46
CA VAL A 64 -0.52 -2.38 11.52
C VAL A 64 0.27 -2.00 10.27
N GLY A 65 1.57 -2.27 10.30
CA GLY A 65 2.41 -2.18 9.10
C GLY A 65 2.07 -3.27 8.09
N ALA A 66 2.33 -3.00 6.82
CA ALA A 66 2.28 -4.00 5.76
C ALA A 66 3.60 -4.77 5.75
N LYS A 67 3.54 -6.10 5.92
CA LYS A 67 4.75 -6.94 5.89
C LYS A 67 4.74 -7.84 4.67
N ASP A 68 5.73 -7.66 3.79
CA ASP A 68 6.00 -8.51 2.63
C ASP A 68 4.83 -8.69 1.64
N PHE A 69 3.95 -7.68 1.51
CA PHE A 69 2.84 -7.76 0.55
C PHE A 69 2.60 -6.47 -0.25
N LEU A 70 3.50 -5.50 -0.16
CA LEU A 70 3.43 -4.29 -0.98
C LEU A 70 4.22 -4.45 -2.27
N TRP A 71 3.75 -3.77 -3.31
CA TRP A 71 4.57 -3.43 -4.45
C TRP A 71 4.84 -1.92 -4.46
N ILE A 72 6.03 -1.56 -4.93
CA ILE A 72 6.52 -0.19 -5.03
C ILE A 72 6.96 0.03 -6.46
N ILE A 73 6.42 1.05 -7.10
CA ILE A 73 6.80 1.44 -8.45
C ILE A 73 7.05 2.95 -8.47
N VAL A 74 8.20 3.35 -8.97
CA VAL A 74 8.52 4.75 -9.26
C VAL A 74 8.43 4.94 -10.77
N THR A 75 7.46 5.70 -11.21
CA THR A 75 7.30 6.09 -12.60
C THR A 75 8.07 7.39 -12.88
N ARG A 76 7.82 8.04 -13.99
CA ARG A 76 8.50 9.29 -14.36
C ARG A 76 8.23 10.43 -13.37
N ASP A 77 7.03 10.48 -12.80
CA ASP A 77 6.51 11.62 -12.02
C ASP A 77 5.83 11.24 -10.70
N HIS A 78 5.64 9.93 -10.44
CA HIS A 78 4.95 9.44 -9.25
C HIS A 78 5.66 8.25 -8.61
N LEU A 79 5.56 8.20 -7.28
CA LEU A 79 5.75 6.99 -6.49
C LEU A 79 4.38 6.33 -6.26
N HIS A 80 4.27 5.07 -6.61
CA HIS A 80 3.10 4.23 -6.36
C HIS A 80 3.47 3.16 -5.35
N VAL A 81 2.67 3.02 -4.30
CA VAL A 81 2.78 1.97 -3.29
C VAL A 81 1.39 1.40 -3.08
N SER A 82 1.23 0.10 -3.22
CA SER A 82 -0.06 -0.55 -3.01
C SER A 82 0.13 -2.03 -2.66
N PRO A 83 -0.81 -2.65 -1.95
CA PRO A 83 -0.73 -4.07 -1.63
C PRO A 83 -0.97 -4.95 -2.86
N HIS A 84 -0.34 -6.14 -2.84
CA HIS A 84 -0.61 -7.20 -3.80
C HIS A 84 -2.02 -7.79 -3.63
N PHE A 85 -2.55 -8.36 -4.70
CA PHE A 85 -3.68 -9.27 -4.62
C PHE A 85 -3.28 -10.50 -3.75
N PRO A 86 -4.13 -10.99 -2.84
CA PRO A 86 -5.50 -10.55 -2.53
C PRO A 86 -5.61 -9.45 -1.45
N PHE A 87 -4.53 -8.95 -0.87
CA PHE A 87 -4.54 -7.99 0.25
C PHE A 87 -5.09 -6.61 -0.12
N ASN A 88 -5.19 -6.31 -1.40
CA ASN A 88 -5.86 -5.11 -1.89
C ASN A 88 -7.39 -5.24 -1.96
N LEU A 89 -7.95 -6.41 -1.63
CA LEU A 89 -9.40 -6.62 -1.46
C LEU A 89 -9.83 -6.25 -0.03
N LEU A 90 -11.14 -6.30 0.21
CA LEU A 90 -11.76 -6.10 1.53
C LEU A 90 -11.50 -4.72 2.14
N PHE A 91 -11.22 -3.71 1.31
CA PHE A 91 -10.92 -2.33 1.73
C PHE A 91 -9.70 -2.19 2.67
N PHE A 92 -8.88 -3.21 2.81
CA PHE A 92 -7.72 -3.17 3.70
C PHE A 92 -6.74 -2.07 3.29
N ALA A 93 -6.51 -1.89 1.99
CA ALA A 93 -5.63 -0.85 1.50
C ALA A 93 -6.09 0.56 1.93
N GLU A 94 -7.39 0.80 1.93
CA GLU A 94 -8.01 2.07 2.32
C GLU A 94 -8.04 2.26 3.84
N VAL A 95 -8.42 1.22 4.58
CA VAL A 95 -8.55 1.26 6.05
C VAL A 95 -7.19 1.44 6.71
N PHE A 96 -6.18 0.71 6.24
CA PHE A 96 -4.82 0.75 6.81
C PHE A 96 -3.91 1.76 6.09
N GLY A 97 -4.42 2.47 5.07
CA GLY A 97 -3.64 3.48 4.37
C GLY A 97 -2.41 2.91 3.63
N TRP A 98 -2.55 1.75 2.97
CA TRP A 98 -1.45 1.11 2.24
C TRP A 98 -1.42 1.44 0.75
N ASP A 99 -2.33 2.27 0.26
CA ASP A 99 -2.45 2.64 -1.15
C ASP A 99 -2.08 4.12 -1.32
N HIS A 100 -0.85 4.37 -1.79
CA HIS A 100 -0.31 5.71 -1.97
C HIS A 100 0.05 5.96 -3.43
N ARG A 101 -0.32 7.15 -3.89
CA ARG A 101 0.15 7.73 -5.14
C ARG A 101 0.73 9.10 -4.84
N VAL A 102 2.04 9.19 -4.77
CA VAL A 102 2.76 10.39 -4.35
C VAL A 102 3.43 11.04 -5.55
N PRO A 103 2.99 12.24 -5.99
CA PRO A 103 3.68 13.00 -7.01
C PRO A 103 5.09 13.40 -6.54
N GLY A 104 6.08 13.41 -7.43
CA GLY A 104 7.45 13.79 -7.07
C GLY A 104 7.53 15.18 -6.43
N LYS A 105 6.79 16.14 -6.98
CA LYS A 105 6.70 17.52 -6.44
C LYS A 105 6.00 17.64 -5.07
N ALA A 106 5.27 16.62 -4.64
CA ALA A 106 4.65 16.59 -3.31
C ALA A 106 5.60 16.05 -2.23
N MET A 107 6.75 15.49 -2.62
CA MET A 107 7.75 14.97 -1.69
C MET A 107 8.51 16.12 -1.04
N ILE A 108 8.43 16.20 0.29
CA ILE A 108 9.14 17.21 1.09
C ILE A 108 10.57 16.72 1.33
N GLU A 109 10.70 15.48 1.82
CA GLU A 109 11.97 14.91 2.23
C GLU A 109 11.93 13.39 2.06
N PHE A 110 13.05 12.80 1.72
CA PHE A 110 13.25 11.36 1.82
C PHE A 110 14.68 11.06 2.28
N ARG A 111 14.84 10.02 3.10
CA ARG A 111 16.14 9.63 3.65
C ARG A 111 16.14 8.14 3.96
N GLU A 112 17.32 7.57 4.06
CA GLU A 112 17.45 6.20 4.56
C GLU A 112 16.90 6.11 5.99
N ALA A 113 16.11 5.07 6.26
CA ALA A 113 15.60 4.83 7.61
C ALA A 113 16.76 4.35 8.50
N PRO A 114 16.89 4.87 9.72
CA PRO A 114 17.88 4.34 10.65
C PRO A 114 17.60 2.84 10.91
N HIS A 115 18.66 2.05 10.99
CA HIS A 115 18.65 0.58 11.16
C HIS A 115 18.06 0.11 12.51
N ALA A 116 16.91 0.63 12.93
CA ALA A 116 16.22 0.13 14.12
C ALA A 116 15.53 -1.22 13.90
N SER A 117 15.37 -1.63 12.64
CA SER A 117 14.88 -2.95 12.22
C SER A 117 15.92 -3.59 11.30
N GLN A 118 16.03 -4.93 11.32
CA GLN A 118 17.01 -5.71 10.56
C GLN A 118 16.97 -5.48 9.03
N GLU A 119 15.97 -4.78 8.51
CA GLU A 119 15.81 -4.52 7.09
C GLU A 119 16.06 -3.05 6.74
N PRO A 120 16.84 -2.80 5.69
CA PRO A 120 17.09 -1.45 5.21
C PRO A 120 15.81 -0.82 4.64
N GLY A 121 15.62 0.47 4.84
CA GLY A 121 14.39 1.14 4.41
C GLY A 121 14.59 2.61 4.06
N VAL A 122 13.52 3.22 3.56
CA VAL A 122 13.45 4.64 3.21
C VAL A 122 12.28 5.27 3.95
N LEU A 123 12.53 6.41 4.57
CA LEU A 123 11.50 7.29 5.12
C LEU A 123 11.19 8.37 4.09
N ILE A 124 9.93 8.55 3.76
CA ILE A 124 9.46 9.53 2.79
C ILE A 124 8.41 10.39 3.47
N ARG A 125 8.66 11.70 3.55
CA ARG A 125 7.69 12.70 4.00
C ARG A 125 7.15 13.43 2.78
N TYR A 126 5.84 13.47 2.64
CA TYR A 126 5.18 14.11 1.54
C TYR A 126 3.92 14.86 1.99
N ARG A 127 3.43 15.76 1.14
CA ARG A 127 2.23 16.56 1.41
C ARG A 127 1.08 16.04 0.55
N HIS A 128 -0.03 15.76 1.20
CA HIS A 128 -1.29 15.41 0.54
C HIS A 128 -1.88 16.62 -0.21
N ALA A 129 -2.78 16.36 -1.16
CA ALA A 129 -3.56 17.42 -1.81
C ALA A 129 -4.42 18.24 -0.82
N THR A 130 -4.77 17.65 0.33
CA THR A 130 -5.46 18.32 1.45
C THR A 130 -4.57 19.27 2.25
N GLY A 131 -3.24 19.26 2.02
CA GLY A 131 -2.27 20.06 2.76
C GLY A 131 -1.62 19.31 3.92
N ASP A 132 -2.16 18.19 4.36
CA ASP A 132 -1.62 17.38 5.46
C ASP A 132 -0.29 16.73 5.05
N GLU A 133 0.63 16.65 6.01
CA GLU A 133 1.89 15.94 5.84
C GLU A 133 1.74 14.49 6.32
N GLU A 134 2.29 13.57 5.57
CA GLU A 134 2.28 12.14 5.88
C GLU A 134 3.70 11.57 5.80
N LEU A 135 4.01 10.67 6.73
CA LEU A 135 5.27 9.94 6.77
C LEU A 135 5.03 8.51 6.34
N LEU A 136 5.73 8.08 5.30
CA LEU A 136 5.70 6.73 4.76
C LEU A 136 7.07 6.09 4.98
N LYS A 137 7.10 4.96 5.70
CA LYS A 137 8.28 4.13 5.87
C LYS A 137 8.16 2.93 4.94
N LEU A 138 9.14 2.74 4.06
CA LEU A 138 9.21 1.61 3.13
C LEU A 138 10.46 0.79 3.41
N GLN A 139 10.33 -0.52 3.47
CA GLN A 139 11.42 -1.47 3.58
C GLN A 139 11.58 -2.18 2.24
N VAL A 140 12.76 -2.06 1.64
CA VAL A 140 13.07 -2.59 0.31
C VAL A 140 14.49 -3.14 0.29
N SER A 141 14.72 -4.20 -0.46
CA SER A 141 16.06 -4.78 -0.61
C SER A 141 17.05 -3.86 -1.33
N ASN A 142 16.57 -3.07 -2.30
CA ASN A 142 17.39 -2.13 -3.07
C ASN A 142 17.10 -0.67 -2.70
N VAL A 143 17.54 -0.26 -1.50
CA VAL A 143 17.39 1.12 -1.00
C VAL A 143 18.06 2.14 -1.93
N ARG A 144 19.28 1.86 -2.41
CA ARG A 144 20.01 2.78 -3.29
C ARG A 144 19.28 3.03 -4.60
N GLY A 145 18.71 1.98 -5.20
CA GLY A 145 17.91 2.09 -6.42
C GLY A 145 16.66 2.94 -6.20
N LEU A 146 15.96 2.73 -5.08
CA LEU A 146 14.78 3.52 -4.72
C LEU A 146 15.16 4.98 -4.49
N MET A 147 16.19 5.27 -3.70
CA MET A 147 16.66 6.63 -3.41
C MET A 147 17.03 7.39 -4.69
N LYS A 148 17.74 6.75 -5.61
CA LYS A 148 18.06 7.33 -6.92
C LYS A 148 16.80 7.69 -7.70
N ALA A 149 15.85 6.74 -7.81
CA ALA A 149 14.59 6.98 -8.53
C ALA A 149 13.75 8.11 -7.90
N LEU A 150 13.72 8.21 -6.56
CA LEU A 150 13.04 9.29 -5.85
C LEU A 150 13.70 10.65 -6.10
N THR A 151 15.03 10.69 -6.14
CA THR A 151 15.78 11.92 -6.50
C THR A 151 15.43 12.40 -7.91
N ASP A 152 15.38 11.46 -8.86
CA ASP A 152 15.09 11.75 -10.27
C ASP A 152 13.67 12.32 -10.48
N ILE A 153 12.66 11.85 -9.73
CA ILE A 153 11.28 12.36 -9.87
C ILE A 153 11.04 13.67 -9.10
N ARG A 154 11.84 13.94 -8.05
CA ARG A 154 11.73 15.19 -7.29
C ARG A 154 12.36 16.37 -8.04
N SER A 155 13.34 16.12 -8.88
CA SER A 155 14.06 17.15 -9.63
C SER A 155 13.34 17.63 -10.90
N GLN A 156 12.18 17.06 -11.22
CA GLN A 156 11.33 17.45 -12.35
C GLN A 156 10.17 18.36 -11.92
#